data_ae08ae5ff100a33637394e58b97c3d8e
#
_entry.id   ae08ae5ff100a33637394e58b97c3d8e
#
_cell.length_a   1.000
_cell.length_b   1.000
_cell.length_c   1.000
_cell.angle_alpha   90.00
_cell.angle_beta   90.00
_cell.angle_gamma   90.00
#
_symmetry.space_group_name_H-M   'P 1'
#
loop_
_entity.id
_entity.type
_entity.pdbx_description
1 polymer ?
#
loop_
_entity_poly.entity_id
_entity_poly.type
_entity_poly.pdbx_seq_one_letter_code
_entity_poly.pdbx_strand_id
1 'polypeptide(L)'
;MKSEKAQRITTSISNVRSELFGFSIISIILFHYCEDVQDAGFGGAAAVFARGYNLLLGSSGVEIFLFLSGMGLFYSMSGNPRLSDFYRKRLSRVLPAYLIFGGAGFAVLDLLLRQTGWLRFSADFSMISFWTEGVRLVWYIALILPLYLLFPLLYRLISLPDKRLAGALTAALIAAVIAGCLLLHFLSPAVYDNIEIALWRVAPFIIGAWYGRKARSGESFTAEAVLLCILAACFAALSFATRVRADFLWGVFSLRIGAVFYPFIVLFAATAVLTHCGGSRFLRSVGAASLELYLSHVILRAVMNQIGLKTCYPHFYLLCIAFSAALSFAVHKLQNIYLKRPKAN
;
A
#
# COMPACT_ATOMS: atom_id res chain seq x y z
N MET A 1 24.30 -22.06 13.93
CA MET A 1 24.53 -21.42 12.60
C MET A 1 23.30 -21.32 11.69
N LYS A 2 22.57 -22.42 11.35
CA LYS A 2 21.33 -22.31 10.55
C LYS A 2 20.19 -21.55 11.28
N SER A 3 20.04 -21.73 12.59
CA SER A 3 19.05 -21.03 13.43
C SER A 3 19.30 -19.54 13.55
N GLU A 4 20.55 -19.10 13.74
CA GLU A 4 20.90 -17.67 13.85
C GLU A 4 20.72 -16.90 12.54
N LYS A 5 21.04 -17.51 11.38
CA LYS A 5 20.81 -16.88 10.06
C LYS A 5 19.31 -16.70 9.76
N ALA A 6 18.48 -17.67 10.15
CA ALA A 6 17.03 -17.62 9.97
C ALA A 6 16.37 -16.56 10.88
N GLN A 7 16.87 -16.41 12.10
CA GLN A 7 16.45 -15.39 13.04
C GLN A 7 16.84 -13.96 12.56
N ARG A 8 17.96 -13.84 11.85
CA ARG A 8 18.42 -12.56 11.26
C ARG A 8 17.48 -11.98 10.20
N ILE A 9 16.85 -12.79 9.34
CA ILE A 9 15.91 -12.29 8.31
C ILE A 9 14.63 -11.77 8.97
N THR A 10 14.12 -12.46 10.00
CA THR A 10 12.89 -12.10 10.69
C THR A 10 12.99 -10.81 11.49
N THR A 11 14.17 -10.51 12.06
CA THR A 11 14.41 -9.24 12.74
C THR A 11 14.75 -8.10 11.78
N SER A 12 15.29 -8.39 10.60
CA SER A 12 15.78 -7.39 9.65
C SER A 12 14.69 -6.44 9.13
N ILE A 13 13.53 -6.96 8.69
CA ILE A 13 12.43 -6.11 8.19
C ILE A 13 11.92 -5.17 9.29
N SER A 14 11.79 -5.67 10.52
CA SER A 14 11.34 -4.86 11.66
C SER A 14 12.30 -3.72 11.97
N ASN A 15 13.60 -3.97 11.85
CA ASN A 15 14.66 -2.98 12.16
C ASN A 15 14.72 -1.84 11.13
N VAL A 16 14.45 -2.13 9.86
CA VAL A 16 14.45 -1.14 8.76
C VAL A 16 13.05 -0.74 8.30
N ARG A 17 12.03 -0.97 9.15
CA ARG A 17 10.63 -0.76 8.80
C ARG A 17 10.33 0.67 8.35
N SER A 18 10.88 1.67 9.03
CA SER A 18 10.65 3.08 8.68
C SER A 18 11.26 3.43 7.34
N GLU A 19 12.44 2.89 7.05
CA GLU A 19 13.11 3.03 5.77
C GLU A 19 12.35 2.36 4.64
N LEU A 20 11.76 1.19 4.90
CA LEU A 20 10.90 0.49 3.94
C LEU A 20 9.62 1.26 3.64
N PHE A 21 9.02 1.96 4.61
CA PHE A 21 7.93 2.90 4.33
C PHE A 21 8.38 4.05 3.44
N GLY A 22 9.60 4.58 3.65
CA GLY A 22 10.20 5.60 2.80
C GLY A 22 10.46 5.10 1.38
N PHE A 23 11.02 3.91 1.24
CA PHE A 23 11.19 3.25 -0.05
C PHE A 23 9.84 3.07 -0.76
N SER A 24 8.83 2.57 -0.05
CA SER A 24 7.49 2.32 -0.60
C SER A 24 6.83 3.58 -1.13
N ILE A 25 6.85 4.69 -0.37
CA ILE A 25 6.21 5.93 -0.84
C ILE A 25 6.96 6.55 -2.02
N ILE A 26 8.28 6.49 -2.07
CA ILE A 26 9.06 6.92 -3.23
C ILE A 26 8.70 6.05 -4.44
N SER A 27 8.59 4.74 -4.25
CA SER A 27 8.18 3.83 -5.33
C SER A 27 6.78 4.15 -5.85
N ILE A 28 5.83 4.50 -4.99
CA ILE A 28 4.47 4.90 -5.38
C ILE A 28 4.50 6.21 -6.20
N ILE A 29 5.26 7.19 -5.74
CA ILE A 29 5.43 8.47 -6.45
C ILE A 29 6.00 8.23 -7.85
N LEU A 30 7.08 7.45 -7.97
CA LEU A 30 7.67 7.12 -9.26
C LEU A 30 6.73 6.31 -10.16
N PHE A 31 5.95 5.39 -9.59
CA PHE A 31 4.93 4.64 -10.32
C PHE A 31 3.90 5.57 -10.98
N HIS A 32 3.38 6.55 -10.25
CA HIS A 32 2.40 7.50 -10.79
C HIS A 32 3.00 8.38 -11.90
N TYR A 33 4.29 8.75 -11.81
CA TYR A 33 4.96 9.42 -12.91
C TYR A 33 5.05 8.53 -14.16
N CYS A 34 5.45 7.28 -14.00
CA CYS A 34 5.53 6.32 -15.09
C CYS A 34 4.15 6.04 -15.73
N GLU A 35 3.10 6.03 -14.92
CA GLU A 35 1.70 5.93 -15.36
C GLU A 35 1.33 7.14 -16.23
N ASP A 36 1.56 8.37 -15.74
CA ASP A 36 1.30 9.61 -16.50
C ASP A 36 2.06 9.67 -17.84
N VAL A 37 3.31 9.22 -17.85
CA VAL A 37 4.13 9.16 -19.08
C VAL A 37 3.56 8.16 -20.09
N GLN A 38 3.08 7.01 -19.62
CA GLN A 38 2.49 5.99 -20.49
C GLN A 38 1.13 6.44 -21.03
N ASP A 39 0.26 6.98 -20.16
CA ASP A 39 -1.08 7.47 -20.53
C ASP A 39 -1.01 8.64 -21.53
N ALA A 40 0.04 9.46 -21.45
CA ALA A 40 0.28 10.54 -22.40
C ALA A 40 0.86 10.05 -23.75
N GLY A 41 1.19 8.76 -23.85
CA GLY A 41 1.73 8.19 -25.08
C GLY A 41 3.14 8.68 -25.45
N PHE A 42 3.94 9.12 -24.47
CA PHE A 42 5.31 9.55 -24.74
C PHE A 42 6.16 8.42 -25.33
N GLY A 43 7.03 8.80 -26.30
CA GLY A 43 8.07 7.93 -26.86
C GLY A 43 9.45 8.17 -26.23
N GLY A 44 10.48 7.58 -26.83
CA GLY A 44 11.88 7.81 -26.48
C GLY A 44 12.27 7.33 -25.07
N ALA A 45 13.26 8.00 -24.47
CA ALA A 45 13.86 7.58 -23.20
C ALA A 45 12.87 7.55 -22.04
N ALA A 46 11.91 8.49 -21.98
CA ALA A 46 10.89 8.53 -20.95
C ALA A 46 9.98 7.29 -20.97
N ALA A 47 9.56 6.86 -22.15
CA ALA A 47 8.76 5.65 -22.31
C ALA A 47 9.55 4.38 -21.99
N VAL A 48 10.83 4.33 -22.34
CA VAL A 48 11.72 3.19 -22.00
C VAL A 48 11.88 3.11 -20.48
N PHE A 49 12.15 4.24 -19.82
CA PHE A 49 12.25 4.33 -18.37
C PHE A 49 10.95 3.88 -17.71
N ALA A 50 9.80 4.43 -18.11
CA ALA A 50 8.50 4.13 -17.51
C ALA A 50 8.14 2.63 -17.65
N ARG A 51 8.36 2.03 -18.84
CA ARG A 51 8.17 0.59 -19.05
C ARG A 51 9.11 -0.26 -18.21
N GLY A 52 10.41 0.11 -18.17
CA GLY A 52 11.39 -0.61 -17.35
C GLY A 52 11.09 -0.53 -15.87
N TYR A 53 10.72 0.65 -15.38
CA TYR A 53 10.30 0.84 -13.99
C TYR A 53 9.09 -0.01 -13.64
N ASN A 54 8.04 0.03 -14.47
CA ASN A 54 6.81 -0.73 -14.23
C ASN A 54 7.04 -2.25 -14.33
N LEU A 55 7.96 -2.69 -15.17
CA LEU A 55 8.32 -4.11 -15.25
C LEU A 55 9.07 -4.58 -13.99
N LEU A 56 10.00 -3.76 -13.45
CA LEU A 56 10.89 -4.15 -12.35
C LEU A 56 10.33 -3.85 -10.98
N LEU A 57 9.61 -2.75 -10.80
CA LEU A 57 9.12 -2.29 -9.51
C LEU A 57 7.61 -2.14 -9.47
N GLY A 58 6.98 -1.79 -10.59
CA GLY A 58 5.53 -1.73 -10.77
C GLY A 58 4.77 -1.20 -9.56
N SER A 59 3.73 -1.90 -9.17
CA SER A 59 2.91 -1.56 -8.00
C SER A 59 3.53 -1.95 -6.65
N SER A 60 4.77 -2.46 -6.60
CA SER A 60 5.38 -3.04 -5.40
C SER A 60 5.36 -2.10 -4.17
N GLY A 61 5.37 -0.79 -4.40
CA GLY A 61 5.33 0.19 -3.31
C GLY A 61 4.09 0.05 -2.41
N VAL A 62 2.91 -0.14 -2.99
CA VAL A 62 1.65 -0.24 -2.21
C VAL A 62 1.55 -1.56 -1.47
N GLU A 63 1.94 -2.66 -2.09
CA GLU A 63 1.91 -3.99 -1.49
C GLU A 63 2.88 -4.08 -0.30
N ILE A 64 4.09 -3.52 -0.45
CA ILE A 64 5.06 -3.41 0.67
C ILE A 64 4.47 -2.52 1.77
N PHE A 65 3.83 -1.41 1.43
CA PHE A 65 3.19 -0.51 2.38
C PHE A 65 2.11 -1.23 3.20
N LEU A 66 1.26 -2.03 2.54
CA LEU A 66 0.20 -2.81 3.20
C LEU A 66 0.77 -3.95 4.06
N PHE A 67 1.79 -4.66 3.58
CA PHE A 67 2.52 -5.65 4.37
C PHE A 67 3.06 -5.04 5.67
N LEU A 68 3.76 -3.91 5.59
CA LEU A 68 4.29 -3.20 6.76
C LEU A 68 3.19 -2.68 7.68
N SER A 69 2.03 -2.33 7.12
CA SER A 69 0.85 -1.92 7.90
C SER A 69 0.27 -3.10 8.68
N GLY A 70 0.05 -4.25 8.03
CA GLY A 70 -0.41 -5.48 8.68
C GLY A 70 0.51 -5.93 9.82
N MET A 71 1.84 -5.94 9.57
CA MET A 71 2.85 -6.22 10.59
C MET A 71 2.74 -5.24 11.78
N GLY A 72 2.62 -3.94 11.49
CA GLY A 72 2.55 -2.92 12.54
C GLY A 72 1.25 -2.96 13.34
N LEU A 73 0.14 -3.39 12.74
CA LEU A 73 -1.11 -3.61 13.45
C LEU A 73 -1.01 -4.82 14.39
N PHE A 74 -0.37 -5.90 13.93
CA PHE A 74 -0.10 -7.06 14.79
C PHE A 74 0.69 -6.65 16.03
N TYR A 75 1.79 -5.91 15.88
CA TYR A 75 2.57 -5.41 17.01
C TYR A 75 1.75 -4.52 17.96
N SER A 76 0.86 -3.70 17.42
CA SER A 76 -0.01 -2.85 18.22
C SER A 76 -1.02 -3.65 19.05
N MET A 77 -1.63 -4.69 18.45
CA MET A 77 -2.61 -5.55 19.14
C MET A 77 -1.96 -6.49 20.13
N SER A 78 -0.74 -6.97 19.87
CA SER A 78 -0.03 -7.89 20.77
C SER A 78 0.39 -7.26 22.10
N GLY A 79 0.28 -5.94 22.25
CA GLY A 79 0.38 -5.22 23.52
C GLY A 79 -0.89 -5.28 24.37
N ASN A 80 -1.91 -6.04 23.93
CA ASN A 80 -3.22 -6.19 24.59
C ASN A 80 -3.92 -4.87 24.92
N PRO A 81 -4.04 -3.90 23.96
CA PRO A 81 -4.73 -2.65 24.22
C PRO A 81 -6.24 -2.88 24.34
N ARG A 82 -6.95 -1.96 25.04
CA ARG A 82 -8.41 -1.87 24.88
C ARG A 82 -8.73 -1.58 23.41
N LEU A 83 -9.82 -2.15 22.88
CA LEU A 83 -10.21 -1.93 21.47
C LEU A 83 -10.40 -0.46 21.14
N SER A 84 -10.97 0.32 22.06
CA SER A 84 -11.10 1.78 21.92
C SER A 84 -9.76 2.49 21.74
N ASP A 85 -8.73 2.08 22.50
CA ASP A 85 -7.38 2.66 22.40
C ASP A 85 -6.70 2.26 21.12
N PHE A 86 -6.90 1.02 20.67
CA PHE A 86 -6.43 0.56 19.37
C PHE A 86 -7.01 1.40 18.24
N TYR A 87 -8.34 1.54 18.17
CA TYR A 87 -8.99 2.33 17.12
C TYR A 87 -8.62 3.80 17.20
N ARG A 88 -8.66 4.41 18.40
CA ARG A 88 -8.26 5.80 18.59
C ARG A 88 -6.85 6.07 18.05
N LYS A 89 -5.89 5.19 18.37
CA LYS A 89 -4.50 5.31 17.88
C LYS A 89 -4.40 5.20 16.36
N ARG A 90 -5.23 4.40 15.69
CA ARG A 90 -5.22 4.24 14.24
C ARG A 90 -5.91 5.40 13.54
N LEU A 91 -7.08 5.77 14.01
CA LEU A 91 -7.85 6.88 13.43
C LEU A 91 -7.14 8.22 13.63
N SER A 92 -6.54 8.47 14.80
CA SER A 92 -5.76 9.70 15.04
C SER A 92 -4.52 9.84 14.14
N ARG A 93 -4.02 8.75 13.55
CA ARG A 93 -2.94 8.81 12.56
C ARG A 93 -3.45 9.09 11.14
N VAL A 94 -4.60 8.54 10.77
CA VAL A 94 -5.09 8.60 9.38
C VAL A 94 -6.02 9.77 9.16
N LEU A 95 -7.00 9.98 10.06
CA LEU A 95 -8.05 10.97 9.84
C LEU A 95 -7.53 12.40 9.72
N PRO A 96 -6.60 12.91 10.57
CA PRO A 96 -6.17 14.30 10.43
C PRO A 96 -5.52 14.60 9.08
N ALA A 97 -4.65 13.70 8.59
CA ALA A 97 -4.06 13.84 7.26
C ALA A 97 -5.12 13.76 6.15
N TYR A 98 -6.06 12.82 6.29
CA TYR A 98 -7.15 12.67 5.32
C TYR A 98 -8.10 13.89 5.30
N LEU A 99 -8.48 14.41 6.45
CA LEU A 99 -9.34 15.60 6.54
C LEU A 99 -8.67 16.81 5.91
N ILE A 100 -7.37 17.00 6.13
CA ILE A 100 -6.62 18.13 5.57
C ILE A 100 -6.46 17.96 4.06
N PHE A 101 -5.82 16.88 3.61
CA PHE A 101 -5.50 16.71 2.19
C PHE A 101 -6.72 16.28 1.37
N GLY A 102 -7.46 15.26 1.82
CA GLY A 102 -8.65 14.75 1.14
C GLY A 102 -9.76 15.78 1.13
N GLY A 103 -10.07 16.42 2.29
CA GLY A 103 -11.10 17.43 2.39
C GLY A 103 -10.81 18.65 1.51
N ALA A 104 -9.63 19.24 1.62
CA ALA A 104 -9.25 20.38 0.78
C ALA A 104 -9.14 19.99 -0.70
N GLY A 105 -8.57 18.81 -1.00
CA GLY A 105 -8.39 18.33 -2.37
C GLY A 105 -9.69 18.08 -3.10
N PHE A 106 -10.64 17.38 -2.49
CA PHE A 106 -11.96 17.16 -3.10
C PHE A 106 -12.77 18.47 -3.19
N ALA A 107 -12.65 19.37 -2.20
CA ALA A 107 -13.29 20.68 -2.30
C ALA A 107 -12.76 21.46 -3.52
N VAL A 108 -11.44 21.49 -3.73
CA VAL A 108 -10.85 22.14 -4.91
C VAL A 108 -11.26 21.44 -6.20
N LEU A 109 -11.16 20.11 -6.26
CA LEU A 109 -11.48 19.35 -7.48
C LEU A 109 -12.96 19.43 -7.84
N ASP A 110 -13.85 19.17 -6.89
CA ASP A 110 -15.28 18.95 -7.20
C ASP A 110 -16.09 20.24 -7.13
N LEU A 111 -15.79 21.13 -6.15
CA LEU A 111 -16.58 22.37 -5.99
C LEU A 111 -16.01 23.52 -6.82
N LEU A 112 -14.67 23.66 -6.91
CA LEU A 112 -14.07 24.80 -7.60
C LEU A 112 -13.74 24.53 -9.08
N LEU A 113 -13.06 23.41 -9.36
CA LEU A 113 -12.56 23.15 -10.71
C LEU A 113 -13.60 22.44 -11.60
N ARG A 114 -14.23 21.39 -11.11
CA ARG A 114 -15.21 20.60 -11.88
C ARG A 114 -16.62 21.12 -11.74
N GLN A 115 -16.92 21.85 -10.67
CA GLN A 115 -18.23 22.42 -10.34
C GLN A 115 -19.36 21.36 -10.31
N THR A 116 -19.05 20.15 -9.82
CA THR A 116 -19.96 19.00 -9.77
C THR A 116 -20.94 19.04 -8.59
N GLY A 117 -20.77 19.99 -7.67
CA GLY A 117 -21.68 20.26 -6.55
C GLY A 117 -21.42 19.40 -5.30
N TRP A 118 -22.15 19.72 -4.23
CA TRP A 118 -21.96 19.16 -2.90
C TRP A 118 -22.23 17.67 -2.79
N LEU A 119 -23.16 17.12 -3.60
CA LEU A 119 -23.45 15.70 -3.58
C LEU A 119 -22.25 14.89 -4.04
N ARG A 120 -21.61 15.32 -5.15
CA ARG A 120 -20.39 14.70 -5.66
C ARG A 120 -19.25 14.81 -4.68
N PHE A 121 -18.99 16.00 -4.17
CA PHE A 121 -18.00 16.20 -3.12
C PHE A 121 -18.21 15.25 -1.93
N SER A 122 -19.45 15.12 -1.45
CA SER A 122 -19.77 14.23 -0.33
C SER A 122 -19.52 12.77 -0.64
N ALA A 123 -19.86 12.31 -1.86
CA ALA A 123 -19.62 10.94 -2.30
C ALA A 123 -18.11 10.63 -2.41
N ASP A 124 -17.33 11.54 -2.98
CA ASP A 124 -15.89 11.39 -3.14
C ASP A 124 -15.15 11.51 -1.80
N PHE A 125 -15.51 12.48 -0.98
CA PHE A 125 -14.93 12.67 0.35
C PHE A 125 -15.29 11.55 1.33
N SER A 126 -16.50 10.98 1.28
CA SER A 126 -16.86 9.80 2.09
C SER A 126 -16.30 8.49 1.54
N MET A 127 -15.62 8.51 0.41
CA MET A 127 -15.09 7.34 -0.30
C MET A 127 -16.18 6.39 -0.84
N ILE A 128 -17.45 6.76 -0.79
CA ILE A 128 -18.56 5.97 -1.34
C ILE A 128 -18.35 5.78 -2.85
N SER A 129 -17.94 6.83 -3.56
CA SER A 129 -17.66 6.79 -5.01
C SER A 129 -16.55 5.78 -5.38
N PHE A 130 -15.61 5.47 -4.49
CA PHE A 130 -14.68 4.37 -4.72
C PHE A 130 -15.40 3.01 -4.79
N TRP A 131 -16.29 2.74 -3.84
CA TRP A 131 -16.97 1.44 -3.75
C TRP A 131 -18.06 1.26 -4.81
N THR A 132 -18.70 2.35 -5.25
CA THR A 132 -19.85 2.33 -6.17
C THR A 132 -19.48 2.62 -7.61
N GLU A 133 -18.47 3.46 -7.86
CA GLU A 133 -18.11 3.98 -9.17
C GLU A 133 -16.63 3.78 -9.55
N GLY A 134 -15.82 3.24 -8.64
CA GLY A 134 -14.40 3.00 -8.90
C GLY A 134 -13.52 4.25 -8.92
N VAL A 135 -13.89 5.33 -8.21
CA VAL A 135 -13.08 6.55 -8.11
C VAL A 135 -11.81 6.28 -7.30
N ARG A 136 -10.66 6.27 -7.97
CA ARG A 136 -9.41 5.72 -7.42
C ARG A 136 -8.50 6.74 -6.72
N LEU A 137 -8.90 8.00 -6.55
CA LEU A 137 -8.00 9.06 -6.07
C LEU A 137 -7.41 8.75 -4.68
N VAL A 138 -8.24 8.29 -3.75
CA VAL A 138 -7.83 7.97 -2.36
C VAL A 138 -8.15 6.51 -1.98
N TRP A 139 -8.16 5.61 -2.96
CA TRP A 139 -8.54 4.21 -2.79
C TRP A 139 -7.80 3.49 -1.65
N TYR A 140 -6.54 3.85 -1.39
CA TYR A 140 -5.78 3.28 -0.27
C TYR A 140 -6.43 3.57 1.08
N ILE A 141 -6.98 4.78 1.28
CA ILE A 141 -7.69 5.14 2.52
C ILE A 141 -9.00 4.34 2.62
N ALA A 142 -9.73 4.22 1.49
CA ALA A 142 -10.95 3.41 1.41
C ALA A 142 -10.69 1.93 1.75
N LEU A 143 -9.50 1.40 1.46
CA LEU A 143 -9.09 0.04 1.82
C LEU A 143 -8.62 -0.06 3.28
N ILE A 144 -7.74 0.84 3.74
CA ILE A 144 -7.08 0.64 5.02
C ILE A 144 -8.03 0.83 6.22
N LEU A 145 -9.07 1.66 6.08
CA LEU A 145 -10.05 1.87 7.15
C LEU A 145 -10.86 0.60 7.46
N PRO A 146 -11.49 -0.10 6.49
CA PRO A 146 -12.09 -1.42 6.73
C PRO A 146 -11.11 -2.45 7.28
N LEU A 147 -9.87 -2.46 6.79
CA LEU A 147 -8.84 -3.37 7.31
C LEU A 147 -8.53 -3.08 8.78
N TYR A 148 -8.52 -1.82 9.22
CA TYR A 148 -8.38 -1.48 10.64
C TYR A 148 -9.58 -1.97 11.46
N LEU A 149 -10.79 -1.81 10.93
CA LEU A 149 -12.02 -2.26 11.59
C LEU A 149 -12.02 -3.78 11.80
N LEU A 150 -11.63 -4.53 10.77
CA LEU A 150 -11.63 -5.99 10.78
C LEU A 150 -10.38 -6.59 11.46
N PHE A 151 -9.34 -5.78 11.72
CA PHE A 151 -8.06 -6.28 12.22
C PHE A 151 -8.15 -7.07 13.54
N PRO A 152 -8.98 -6.70 14.54
CA PRO A 152 -9.10 -7.50 15.77
C PRO A 152 -9.56 -8.94 15.52
N LEU A 153 -10.40 -9.17 14.51
CA LEU A 153 -10.82 -10.52 14.09
C LEU A 153 -9.65 -11.28 13.46
N LEU A 154 -8.94 -10.64 12.54
CA LEU A 154 -7.74 -11.19 11.93
C LEU A 154 -6.67 -11.50 12.99
N TYR A 155 -6.48 -10.62 13.95
CA TYR A 155 -5.54 -10.82 15.06
C TYR A 155 -5.89 -12.07 15.88
N ARG A 156 -7.18 -12.27 16.24
CA ARG A 156 -7.64 -13.47 16.97
C ARG A 156 -7.33 -14.74 16.19
N LEU A 157 -7.63 -14.77 14.89
CA LEU A 157 -7.35 -15.90 14.01
C LEU A 157 -5.84 -16.20 13.94
N ILE A 158 -5.02 -15.18 13.70
CA ILE A 158 -3.57 -15.33 13.59
C ILE A 158 -2.94 -15.74 14.94
N SER A 159 -3.52 -15.32 16.08
CA SER A 159 -2.97 -15.55 17.43
C SER A 159 -3.45 -16.83 18.09
N LEU A 160 -4.12 -17.74 17.36
CA LEU A 160 -4.51 -19.04 17.91
C LEU A 160 -3.31 -19.78 18.52
N PRO A 161 -3.51 -20.50 19.66
CA PRO A 161 -2.42 -21.24 20.32
C PRO A 161 -1.80 -22.31 19.43
N ASP A 162 -2.61 -23.05 18.68
CA ASP A 162 -2.14 -24.01 17.70
C ASP A 162 -1.58 -23.25 16.46
N LYS A 163 -0.27 -23.27 16.35
CA LYS A 163 0.46 -22.59 15.27
C LYS A 163 0.17 -23.16 13.88
N ARG A 164 -0.08 -24.49 13.79
CA ARG A 164 -0.38 -25.15 12.52
C ARG A 164 -1.78 -24.73 12.04
N LEU A 165 -2.75 -24.78 12.94
CA LEU A 165 -4.12 -24.33 12.65
C LEU A 165 -4.15 -22.84 12.28
N ALA A 166 -3.47 -21.98 13.04
CA ALA A 166 -3.38 -20.56 12.72
C ALA A 166 -2.76 -20.30 11.33
N GLY A 167 -1.69 -21.03 10.99
CA GLY A 167 -1.05 -20.94 9.69
C GLY A 167 -1.96 -21.42 8.55
N ALA A 168 -2.62 -22.57 8.75
CA ALA A 168 -3.56 -23.12 7.76
C ALA A 168 -4.75 -22.18 7.52
N LEU A 169 -5.35 -21.61 8.59
CA LEU A 169 -6.45 -20.66 8.48
C LEU A 169 -6.01 -19.34 7.84
N THR A 170 -4.79 -18.87 8.12
CA THR A 170 -4.23 -17.68 7.47
C THR A 170 -4.04 -17.91 5.97
N ALA A 171 -3.49 -19.07 5.59
CA ALA A 171 -3.33 -19.45 4.18
C ALA A 171 -4.69 -19.61 3.49
N ALA A 172 -5.66 -20.25 4.16
CA ALA A 172 -7.02 -20.39 3.65
C ALA A 172 -7.72 -19.03 3.45
N LEU A 173 -7.50 -18.09 4.36
CA LEU A 173 -8.05 -16.73 4.22
C LEU A 173 -7.42 -15.99 3.02
N ILE A 174 -6.12 -16.12 2.79
CA ILE A 174 -5.46 -15.55 1.61
C ILE A 174 -6.02 -16.19 0.34
N ALA A 175 -6.15 -17.51 0.30
CA ALA A 175 -6.75 -18.23 -0.82
C ALA A 175 -8.20 -17.80 -1.06
N ALA A 176 -8.99 -17.61 0.00
CA ALA A 176 -10.37 -17.13 -0.07
C ALA A 176 -10.46 -15.70 -0.65
N VAL A 177 -9.53 -14.80 -0.29
CA VAL A 177 -9.46 -13.46 -0.90
C VAL A 177 -9.19 -13.56 -2.40
N ILE A 178 -8.22 -14.38 -2.81
CA ILE A 178 -7.87 -14.59 -4.23
C ILE A 178 -9.06 -15.20 -4.98
N ALA A 179 -9.67 -16.25 -4.42
CA ALA A 179 -10.85 -16.90 -5.01
C ALA A 179 -12.05 -15.92 -5.08
N GLY A 180 -12.22 -15.09 -4.04
CA GLY A 180 -13.25 -14.04 -4.00
C GLY A 180 -13.08 -12.99 -5.10
N CYS A 181 -11.85 -12.61 -5.43
CA CYS A 181 -11.57 -11.72 -6.56
C CYS A 181 -11.99 -12.34 -7.89
N LEU A 182 -11.68 -13.63 -8.11
CA LEU A 182 -12.14 -14.38 -9.28
C LEU A 182 -13.66 -14.45 -9.35
N LEU A 183 -14.27 -14.91 -8.25
CA LEU A 183 -15.72 -15.08 -8.18
C LEU A 183 -16.45 -13.76 -8.46
N LEU A 184 -15.98 -12.66 -7.87
CA LEU A 184 -16.55 -11.34 -8.09
C LEU A 184 -16.44 -10.89 -9.55
N HIS A 185 -15.31 -11.17 -10.21
CA HIS A 185 -15.17 -10.87 -11.64
C HIS A 185 -16.25 -11.55 -12.49
N PHE A 186 -16.56 -12.83 -12.21
CA PHE A 186 -17.56 -13.57 -12.97
C PHE A 186 -19.00 -13.23 -12.58
N LEU A 187 -19.26 -12.97 -11.29
CA LEU A 187 -20.62 -12.68 -10.82
C LEU A 187 -21.04 -11.22 -11.03
N SER A 188 -20.10 -10.30 -10.91
CA SER A 188 -20.37 -8.85 -11.03
C SER A 188 -19.14 -8.09 -11.54
N PRO A 189 -18.87 -8.15 -12.87
CA PRO A 189 -17.70 -7.49 -13.46
C PRO A 189 -17.61 -6.00 -13.13
N ALA A 190 -18.73 -5.29 -13.15
CA ALA A 190 -18.77 -3.86 -12.86
C ALA A 190 -18.32 -3.54 -11.41
N VAL A 191 -18.75 -4.34 -10.42
CA VAL A 191 -18.28 -4.18 -9.04
C VAL A 191 -16.82 -4.56 -8.94
N TYR A 192 -16.40 -5.64 -9.60
CA TYR A 192 -14.99 -6.04 -9.64
C TYR A 192 -14.10 -4.91 -10.16
N ASP A 193 -14.44 -4.30 -11.30
CA ASP A 193 -13.65 -3.24 -11.94
C ASP A 193 -13.51 -2.00 -11.03
N ASN A 194 -14.53 -1.70 -10.23
CA ASN A 194 -14.49 -0.61 -9.27
C ASN A 194 -13.45 -0.85 -8.14
N ILE A 195 -13.44 -2.06 -7.56
CA ILE A 195 -12.74 -2.31 -6.30
C ILE A 195 -11.56 -3.29 -6.40
N GLU A 196 -11.28 -3.84 -7.58
CA GLU A 196 -10.23 -4.84 -7.79
C GLU A 196 -8.87 -4.36 -7.30
N ILE A 197 -8.58 -3.07 -7.51
CA ILE A 197 -7.33 -2.43 -7.07
C ILE A 197 -7.11 -2.58 -5.55
N ALA A 198 -8.18 -2.60 -4.76
CA ALA A 198 -8.12 -2.79 -3.31
C ALA A 198 -8.11 -4.27 -2.91
N LEU A 199 -8.97 -5.10 -3.55
CA LEU A 199 -9.18 -6.48 -3.14
C LEU A 199 -7.91 -7.33 -3.24
N TRP A 200 -7.19 -7.25 -4.37
CA TRP A 200 -5.94 -7.99 -4.55
C TRP A 200 -4.88 -7.66 -3.48
N ARG A 201 -4.94 -6.46 -2.93
CA ARG A 201 -3.99 -5.94 -1.95
C ARG A 201 -4.29 -6.29 -0.49
N VAL A 202 -5.42 -6.97 -0.24
CA VAL A 202 -5.73 -7.53 1.08
C VAL A 202 -4.75 -8.66 1.44
N ALA A 203 -4.33 -9.48 0.47
CA ALA A 203 -3.41 -10.59 0.71
C ALA A 203 -2.05 -10.15 1.27
N PRO A 204 -1.31 -9.18 0.70
CA PRO A 204 -0.09 -8.65 1.30
C PRO A 204 -0.26 -8.14 2.73
N PHE A 205 -1.39 -7.52 3.06
CA PHE A 205 -1.69 -7.06 4.42
C PHE A 205 -1.82 -8.23 5.41
N ILE A 206 -2.52 -9.32 5.03
CA ILE A 206 -2.65 -10.52 5.85
C ILE A 206 -1.30 -11.21 6.05
N ILE A 207 -0.49 -11.32 4.98
CA ILE A 207 0.87 -11.87 5.05
C ILE A 207 1.74 -11.03 6.00
N GLY A 208 1.60 -9.70 5.96
CA GLY A 208 2.28 -8.80 6.88
C GLY A 208 1.89 -9.02 8.34
N ALA A 209 0.61 -9.23 8.62
CA ALA A 209 0.13 -9.56 9.97
C ALA A 209 0.68 -10.91 10.46
N TRP A 210 0.70 -11.93 9.60
CA TRP A 210 1.32 -13.23 9.89
C TRP A 210 2.82 -13.11 10.16
N TYR A 211 3.54 -12.33 9.34
CA TYR A 211 4.94 -12.01 9.60
C TYR A 211 5.13 -11.36 10.98
N GLY A 212 4.25 -10.41 11.33
CA GLY A 212 4.29 -9.73 12.63
C GLY A 212 4.18 -10.70 13.81
N ARG A 213 3.33 -11.74 13.70
CA ARG A 213 3.25 -12.83 14.69
C ARG A 213 4.58 -13.55 14.82
N LYS A 214 5.13 -14.03 13.72
CA LYS A 214 6.36 -14.81 13.72
C LYS A 214 7.55 -14.00 14.25
N ALA A 215 7.68 -12.76 13.81
CA ALA A 215 8.73 -11.88 14.27
C ALA A 215 8.64 -11.60 15.78
N ARG A 216 7.42 -11.42 16.32
CA ARG A 216 7.24 -11.21 17.76
C ARG A 216 7.50 -12.46 18.59
N SER A 217 7.22 -13.63 18.06
CA SER A 217 7.51 -14.91 18.73
C SER A 217 8.94 -15.40 18.54
N GLY A 218 9.80 -14.64 17.83
CA GLY A 218 11.14 -15.07 17.48
C GLY A 218 11.20 -16.25 16.50
N GLU A 219 10.09 -16.53 15.80
CA GLU A 219 10.00 -17.61 14.82
C GLU A 219 10.58 -17.19 13.47
N SER A 220 11.16 -18.17 12.76
CA SER A 220 11.66 -17.94 11.39
C SER A 220 10.52 -17.76 10.40
N PHE A 221 10.68 -16.82 9.47
CA PHE A 221 9.81 -16.59 8.31
C PHE A 221 10.43 -17.12 7.01
N THR A 222 11.52 -17.88 7.10
CA THR A 222 12.30 -18.28 5.91
C THR A 222 11.51 -19.19 4.96
N ALA A 223 10.74 -20.14 5.49
CA ALA A 223 9.94 -21.05 4.65
C ALA A 223 8.87 -20.27 3.86
N GLU A 224 8.17 -19.36 4.52
CA GLU A 224 7.20 -18.48 3.86
C GLU A 224 7.86 -17.54 2.85
N ALA A 225 9.02 -16.98 3.17
CA ALA A 225 9.76 -16.13 2.25
C ALA A 225 10.18 -16.88 0.98
N VAL A 226 10.67 -18.10 1.12
CA VAL A 226 10.99 -18.98 -0.02
C VAL A 226 9.74 -19.29 -0.83
N LEU A 227 8.63 -19.67 -0.18
CA LEU A 227 7.36 -19.92 -0.86
C LEU A 227 6.87 -18.69 -1.63
N LEU A 228 6.91 -17.51 -1.02
CA LEU A 228 6.51 -16.25 -1.68
C LEU A 228 7.37 -15.94 -2.90
N CYS A 229 8.69 -16.18 -2.82
CA CYS A 229 9.59 -16.01 -3.97
C CYS A 229 9.31 -17.05 -5.08
N ILE A 230 9.01 -18.30 -4.72
CA ILE A 230 8.63 -19.32 -5.70
C ILE A 230 7.32 -18.95 -6.39
N LEU A 231 6.30 -18.55 -5.63
CA LEU A 231 5.02 -18.10 -6.20
C LEU A 231 5.22 -16.88 -7.12
N ALA A 232 6.04 -15.91 -6.69
CA ALA A 232 6.38 -14.76 -7.51
C ALA A 232 7.02 -15.17 -8.85
N ALA A 233 8.00 -16.07 -8.83
CA ALA A 233 8.66 -16.58 -10.03
C ALA A 233 7.71 -17.37 -10.92
N CYS A 234 6.89 -18.26 -10.35
CA CYS A 234 5.91 -19.06 -11.10
C CYS A 234 4.87 -18.18 -11.80
N PHE A 235 4.30 -17.20 -11.09
CA PHE A 235 3.31 -16.30 -11.70
C PHE A 235 3.92 -15.29 -12.66
N ALA A 236 5.16 -14.86 -12.44
CA ALA A 236 5.88 -14.05 -13.43
C ALA A 236 6.12 -14.84 -14.72
N ALA A 237 6.56 -16.11 -14.61
CA ALA A 237 6.74 -16.98 -15.76
C ALA A 237 5.41 -17.26 -16.48
N LEU A 238 4.35 -17.55 -15.73
CA LEU A 238 3.01 -17.75 -16.29
C LEU A 238 2.51 -16.48 -16.99
N SER A 239 2.64 -15.31 -16.38
CA SER A 239 2.25 -14.03 -16.99
C SER A 239 3.04 -13.76 -18.26
N PHE A 240 4.33 -14.08 -18.29
CA PHE A 240 5.15 -13.97 -19.49
C PHE A 240 4.67 -14.92 -20.59
N ALA A 241 4.40 -16.18 -20.27
CA ALA A 241 3.93 -17.18 -21.22
C ALA A 241 2.51 -16.88 -21.76
N THR A 242 1.66 -16.23 -20.94
CA THR A 242 0.25 -16.00 -21.27
C THR A 242 -0.06 -14.56 -21.70
N ARG A 243 0.93 -13.65 -21.71
CA ARG A 243 0.74 -12.22 -22.06
C ARG A 243 0.16 -11.99 -23.45
N VAL A 244 0.26 -12.96 -24.34
CA VAL A 244 -0.32 -12.90 -25.69
C VAL A 244 -1.84 -13.25 -25.65
N ARG A 245 -2.32 -13.82 -24.55
CA ARG A 245 -3.72 -14.21 -24.37
C ARG A 245 -4.48 -13.06 -23.70
N ALA A 246 -5.51 -12.60 -24.36
CA ALA A 246 -6.35 -11.50 -23.87
C ALA A 246 -7.43 -11.95 -22.88
N ASP A 247 -7.61 -13.26 -22.66
CA ASP A 247 -8.60 -13.77 -21.72
C ASP A 247 -8.20 -13.52 -20.26
N PHE A 248 -9.20 -13.36 -19.39
CA PHE A 248 -9.00 -13.02 -17.98
C PHE A 248 -8.23 -14.08 -17.21
N LEU A 249 -8.53 -15.36 -17.42
CA LEU A 249 -7.92 -16.43 -16.62
C LEU A 249 -6.43 -16.57 -16.87
N TRP A 250 -6.02 -16.57 -18.10
CA TRP A 250 -4.64 -16.85 -18.46
C TRP A 250 -3.76 -15.60 -18.58
N GLY A 251 -4.32 -14.52 -19.09
CA GLY A 251 -3.60 -13.25 -19.27
C GLY A 251 -3.69 -12.35 -18.03
N VAL A 252 -4.89 -11.88 -17.72
CA VAL A 252 -5.09 -10.86 -16.67
C VAL A 252 -4.95 -11.43 -15.28
N PHE A 253 -5.55 -12.61 -15.01
CA PHE A 253 -5.51 -13.22 -13.68
C PHE A 253 -4.09 -13.61 -13.25
N SER A 254 -3.31 -14.21 -14.15
CA SER A 254 -1.91 -14.53 -13.85
C SER A 254 -1.08 -13.30 -13.52
N LEU A 255 -1.32 -12.19 -14.23
CA LEU A 255 -0.67 -10.91 -13.97
C LEU A 255 -1.07 -10.35 -12.59
N ARG A 256 -2.37 -10.41 -12.25
CA ARG A 256 -2.88 -9.91 -10.96
C ARG A 256 -2.34 -10.71 -9.77
N ILE A 257 -2.32 -12.04 -9.86
CA ILE A 257 -1.70 -12.87 -8.81
C ILE A 257 -0.19 -12.60 -8.74
N GLY A 258 0.47 -12.48 -9.88
CA GLY A 258 1.88 -12.11 -9.93
C GLY A 258 2.16 -10.80 -9.18
N ALA A 259 1.29 -9.79 -9.37
CA ALA A 259 1.38 -8.52 -8.65
C ALA A 259 1.18 -8.65 -7.13
N VAL A 260 0.52 -9.70 -6.63
CA VAL A 260 0.42 -9.98 -5.18
C VAL A 260 1.75 -10.49 -4.61
N PHE A 261 2.45 -11.37 -5.34
CA PHE A 261 3.63 -12.07 -4.82
C PHE A 261 4.97 -11.44 -5.22
N TYR A 262 5.08 -10.85 -6.41
CA TYR A 262 6.31 -10.21 -6.88
C TYR A 262 6.87 -9.14 -5.93
N PRO A 263 6.06 -8.29 -5.28
CA PRO A 263 6.54 -7.29 -4.33
C PRO A 263 7.35 -7.84 -3.16
N PHE A 264 7.20 -9.12 -2.84
CA PHE A 264 8.01 -9.75 -1.78
C PHE A 264 9.47 -9.94 -2.19
N ILE A 265 9.76 -10.16 -3.47
CA ILE A 265 11.15 -10.17 -3.97
C ILE A 265 11.76 -8.78 -3.76
N VAL A 266 11.02 -7.74 -4.13
CA VAL A 266 11.46 -6.34 -3.96
C VAL A 266 11.63 -6.00 -2.48
N LEU A 267 10.69 -6.41 -1.61
CA LEU A 267 10.75 -6.22 -0.16
C LEU A 267 12.01 -6.86 0.44
N PHE A 268 12.28 -8.13 0.09
CA PHE A 268 13.43 -8.85 0.63
C PHE A 268 14.75 -8.26 0.11
N ALA A 269 14.81 -7.89 -1.18
CA ALA A 269 15.99 -7.23 -1.74
C ALA A 269 16.24 -5.86 -1.09
N ALA A 270 15.21 -5.01 -0.97
CA ALA A 270 15.31 -3.72 -0.29
C ALA A 270 15.72 -3.88 1.18
N THR A 271 15.17 -4.87 1.89
CA THR A 271 15.54 -5.18 3.28
C THR A 271 17.00 -5.57 3.38
N ALA A 272 17.50 -6.43 2.49
CA ALA A 272 18.88 -6.87 2.47
C ALA A 272 19.85 -5.69 2.24
N VAL A 273 19.55 -4.86 1.24
CA VAL A 273 20.35 -3.66 0.93
C VAL A 273 20.36 -2.70 2.12
N LEU A 274 19.19 -2.36 2.67
CA LEU A 274 19.08 -1.42 3.80
C LEU A 274 19.79 -1.95 5.05
N THR A 275 19.71 -3.24 5.32
CA THR A 275 20.39 -3.86 6.45
C THR A 275 21.91 -3.85 6.25
N HIS A 276 22.37 -4.16 5.03
CA HIS A 276 23.81 -4.13 4.69
C HIS A 276 24.40 -2.71 4.78
N CYS A 277 23.67 -1.71 4.33
CA CYS A 277 24.09 -0.30 4.35
C CYS A 277 23.90 0.39 5.72
N GLY A 278 23.43 -0.31 6.76
CA GLY A 278 23.17 0.27 8.09
C GLY A 278 21.98 1.22 8.16
N GLY A 279 21.04 1.10 7.22
CA GLY A 279 19.85 1.94 7.11
C GLY A 279 20.08 3.24 6.33
N SER A 280 19.04 4.08 6.25
CA SER A 280 19.07 5.38 5.58
C SER A 280 18.28 6.42 6.38
N ARG A 281 18.94 7.48 6.84
CA ARG A 281 18.28 8.59 7.54
C ARG A 281 17.24 9.30 6.66
N PHE A 282 17.54 9.43 5.37
CA PHE A 282 16.64 10.03 4.39
C PHE A 282 15.36 9.19 4.26
N LEU A 283 15.48 7.89 3.97
CA LEU A 283 14.32 7.00 3.84
C LEU A 283 13.51 6.92 5.14
N ARG A 284 14.17 6.95 6.29
CA ARG A 284 13.49 6.98 7.60
C ARG A 284 12.65 8.24 7.77
N SER A 285 13.18 9.39 7.40
CA SER A 285 12.45 10.68 7.46
C SER A 285 11.26 10.68 6.51
N VAL A 286 11.45 10.27 5.26
CA VAL A 286 10.39 10.14 4.25
C VAL A 286 9.32 9.14 4.72
N GLY A 287 9.74 8.00 5.28
CA GLY A 287 8.83 6.97 5.79
C GLY A 287 7.97 7.42 6.98
N ALA A 288 8.49 8.32 7.82
CA ALA A 288 7.72 8.90 8.92
C ALA A 288 6.52 9.73 8.43
N ALA A 289 6.67 10.45 7.31
CA ALA A 289 5.64 11.27 6.68
C ALA A 289 4.95 10.59 5.48
N SER A 290 5.07 9.27 5.35
CA SER A 290 4.65 8.54 4.14
C SER A 290 3.16 8.61 3.83
N LEU A 291 2.30 8.70 4.84
CA LEU A 291 0.86 8.84 4.64
C LEU A 291 0.49 10.24 4.12
N GLU A 292 1.08 11.25 4.72
CA GLU A 292 0.91 12.64 4.32
C GLU A 292 1.43 12.85 2.88
N LEU A 293 2.59 12.27 2.56
CA LEU A 293 3.16 12.28 1.20
C LEU A 293 2.25 11.56 0.20
N TYR A 294 1.68 10.42 0.56
CA TYR A 294 0.72 9.74 -0.29
C TYR A 294 -0.47 10.64 -0.63
N LEU A 295 -1.14 11.17 0.41
CA LEU A 295 -2.35 11.98 0.23
C LEU A 295 -2.09 13.28 -0.52
N SER A 296 -1.06 14.02 -0.13
CA SER A 296 -0.72 15.29 -0.78
C SER A 296 -0.34 15.10 -2.24
N HIS A 297 0.46 14.04 -2.54
CA HIS A 297 0.92 13.75 -3.86
C HIS A 297 -0.22 13.38 -4.84
N VAL A 298 -1.09 12.43 -4.46
CA VAL A 298 -2.17 12.00 -5.37
C VAL A 298 -3.17 13.11 -5.63
N ILE A 299 -3.47 13.93 -4.62
CA ILE A 299 -4.39 15.06 -4.74
C ILE A 299 -3.77 16.18 -5.56
N LEU A 300 -2.53 16.58 -5.25
CA LEU A 300 -1.88 17.66 -6.00
C LEU A 300 -1.67 17.26 -7.46
N ARG A 301 -1.28 16.00 -7.75
CA ARG A 301 -1.22 15.45 -9.11
C ARG A 301 -2.57 15.60 -9.83
N ALA A 302 -3.67 15.26 -9.18
CA ALA A 302 -5.02 15.39 -9.76
C ALA A 302 -5.39 16.85 -10.01
N VAL A 303 -5.13 17.75 -9.07
CA VAL A 303 -5.38 19.21 -9.21
C VAL A 303 -4.53 19.77 -10.36
N MET A 304 -3.24 19.48 -10.40
CA MET A 304 -2.34 19.96 -11.46
C MET A 304 -2.79 19.51 -12.84
N ASN A 305 -3.12 18.24 -13.01
CA ASN A 305 -3.64 17.72 -14.27
C ASN A 305 -4.96 18.39 -14.67
N GLN A 306 -5.85 18.66 -13.69
CA GLN A 306 -7.14 19.30 -13.94
C GLN A 306 -6.99 20.76 -14.42
N ILE A 307 -5.97 21.49 -13.96
CA ILE A 307 -5.69 22.88 -14.42
C ILE A 307 -4.75 22.95 -15.63
N GLY A 308 -4.43 21.80 -16.24
CA GLY A 308 -3.61 21.74 -17.45
C GLY A 308 -2.09 21.65 -17.23
N LEU A 309 -1.62 21.60 -15.96
CA LEU A 309 -0.20 21.35 -15.64
C LEU A 309 0.06 19.83 -15.67
N LYS A 310 0.14 19.29 -16.87
CA LYS A 310 0.24 17.84 -17.11
C LYS A 310 1.48 17.23 -16.45
N THR A 311 1.26 16.39 -15.43
CA THR A 311 2.31 15.75 -14.63
C THR A 311 3.09 14.65 -15.36
N CYS A 312 2.74 14.32 -16.59
CA CYS A 312 3.59 13.55 -17.48
C CYS A 312 4.88 14.28 -17.89
N TYR A 313 4.91 15.62 -17.81
CA TYR A 313 6.15 16.40 -18.05
C TYR A 313 7.00 16.46 -16.79
N PRO A 314 8.31 16.12 -16.87
CA PRO A 314 9.19 16.00 -15.69
C PRO A 314 9.22 17.26 -14.80
N HIS A 315 9.22 18.46 -15.40
CA HIS A 315 9.28 19.72 -14.64
C HIS A 315 8.01 19.95 -13.81
N PHE A 316 6.80 19.64 -14.34
CA PHE A 316 5.57 19.74 -13.57
C PHE A 316 5.49 18.63 -12.51
N TYR A 317 5.99 17.43 -12.83
CA TYR A 317 6.05 16.37 -11.83
C TYR A 317 7.00 16.68 -10.66
N LEU A 318 8.17 17.26 -10.96
CA LEU A 318 9.11 17.71 -9.93
C LEU A 318 8.50 18.81 -9.04
N LEU A 319 7.74 19.75 -9.63
CA LEU A 319 6.96 20.72 -8.86
C LEU A 319 5.93 20.04 -7.95
N CYS A 320 5.19 19.06 -8.49
CA CYS A 320 4.24 18.28 -7.70
C CYS A 320 4.93 17.61 -6.49
N ILE A 321 6.07 16.96 -6.70
CA ILE A 321 6.85 16.34 -5.63
C ILE A 321 7.32 17.37 -4.60
N ALA A 322 7.87 18.50 -5.04
CA ALA A 322 8.39 19.53 -4.15
C ALA A 322 7.29 20.10 -3.25
N PHE A 323 6.14 20.48 -3.82
CA PHE A 323 5.00 20.98 -3.05
C PHE A 323 4.41 19.90 -2.13
N SER A 324 4.27 18.66 -2.63
CA SER A 324 3.78 17.54 -1.80
C SER A 324 4.69 17.29 -0.61
N ALA A 325 6.00 17.31 -0.81
CA ALA A 325 6.97 17.14 0.27
C ALA A 325 6.89 18.28 1.29
N ALA A 326 6.89 19.53 0.83
CA ALA A 326 6.79 20.70 1.71
C ALA A 326 5.53 20.66 2.59
N LEU A 327 4.36 20.42 1.98
CA LEU A 327 3.08 20.32 2.68
C LEU A 327 3.06 19.13 3.65
N SER A 328 3.55 17.97 3.22
CA SER A 328 3.54 16.76 4.03
C SER A 328 4.39 16.86 5.26
N PHE A 329 5.62 17.35 5.13
CA PHE A 329 6.50 17.54 6.29
C PHE A 329 5.97 18.63 7.24
N ALA A 330 5.35 19.69 6.74
CA ALA A 330 4.70 20.72 7.56
C ALA A 330 3.53 20.11 8.36
N VAL A 331 2.61 19.39 7.70
CA VAL A 331 1.45 18.76 8.36
C VAL A 331 1.92 17.68 9.35
N HIS A 332 2.89 16.85 8.97
CA HIS A 332 3.46 15.82 9.85
C HIS A 332 4.07 16.44 11.12
N LYS A 333 4.80 17.53 10.99
CA LYS A 333 5.37 18.27 12.14
C LYS A 333 4.28 18.81 13.05
N LEU A 334 3.24 19.43 12.49
CA LEU A 334 2.10 19.94 13.25
C LEU A 334 1.36 18.82 13.99
N GLN A 335 1.04 17.72 13.34
CA GLN A 335 0.39 16.56 13.96
C GLN A 335 1.21 16.02 15.15
N ASN A 336 2.53 15.90 14.99
CA ASN A 336 3.40 15.45 16.08
C ASN A 336 3.41 16.40 17.28
N ILE A 337 3.29 17.71 17.06
CA ILE A 337 3.18 18.69 18.15
C ILE A 337 1.85 18.51 18.90
N TYR A 338 0.73 18.33 18.18
CA TYR A 338 -0.60 18.16 18.79
C TYR A 338 -0.75 16.82 19.49
N LEU A 339 -0.25 15.72 18.91
CA LEU A 339 -0.34 14.37 19.49
C LEU A 339 0.56 14.17 20.71
N LYS A 340 1.65 14.95 20.83
CA LYS A 340 2.59 14.91 21.97
C LYS A 340 2.22 15.84 23.11
N ARG A 341 1.21 16.72 22.96
CA ARG A 341 0.74 17.55 24.09
C ARG A 341 0.23 16.62 25.20
N PRO A 342 0.74 16.74 26.46
CA PRO A 342 0.12 16.05 27.57
C PRO A 342 -1.35 16.46 27.62
N LYS A 343 -2.23 15.49 27.82
CA LYS A 343 -3.63 15.79 28.09
C LYS A 343 -3.65 16.69 29.31
N ALA A 344 -4.09 17.94 29.13
CA ALA A 344 -4.49 18.76 30.27
C ALA A 344 -5.53 17.96 31.06
N ASN A 345 -5.20 17.63 32.32
CA ASN A 345 -6.06 16.94 33.24
C ASN A 345 -7.32 17.74 33.48
#